data_b8c81a1d58211feac984649bdf3290c5
#
_entry.id   b8c81a1d58211feac984649bdf3290c5
#
_cell.length_a   1.000
_cell.length_b   1.000
_cell.length_c   1.000
_cell.angle_alpha   90.00
_cell.angle_beta   90.00
_cell.angle_gamma   90.00
#
_symmetry.space_group_name_H-M   'P 1'
#
loop_
_entity.id
_entity.type
_entity.pdbx_description
1 polymer ?
#
loop_
_entity_poly.entity_id
_entity_poly.type
_entity_poly.pdbx_seq_one_letter_code
_entity_poly.pdbx_strand_id
1 'polypeptide(L)'
;MFAELAEVAAAQLGPYPSLPGPELRRAARAAMGVLDLAAGDVRVERSWTDGDLAGEELSWSVGFGPRTHAYLLRPRDAAGPLPGVVALHCHGGMKWVGKEKIADGPSVPSPGPSLEVQRVRERLYGGRAYANELARRGFVVLAPDVLTWGSRRFPLGVDEPGPYDAAARDHEHVVAKYCAALGTSFAGVAAGEDLAAAAYLRSRPDVGTVGCVGLSGGGLRAALLGAFDPDMRAVVVAAMVSSYRDMIDGYVEKHTWMLWPPGLPRLGDWPDLVAARAPEPLMVQYALRDELFPEPGMRRAHTMIEERYREAPDAYEAVWADVPHSFDVTRQEQAFDWLAQRLKA
;
A
#
# COMPACT_ATOMS: atom_id res chain seq x y z
N MET A 1 -5.68 -3.26 -32.23
CA MET A 1 -5.26 -1.86 -31.97
C MET A 1 -4.27 -1.76 -30.81
N PHE A 2 -4.60 -2.14 -29.57
CA PHE A 2 -3.63 -1.99 -28.44
C PHE A 2 -2.40 -2.89 -28.57
N ALA A 3 -2.53 -4.12 -29.07
CA ALA A 3 -1.38 -5.00 -29.33
C ALA A 3 -0.43 -4.40 -30.38
N GLU A 4 -0.96 -3.91 -31.49
CA GLU A 4 -0.18 -3.26 -32.56
C GLU A 4 0.49 -1.97 -32.04
N LEU A 5 -0.21 -1.17 -31.21
CA LEU A 5 0.38 0.00 -30.55
C LEU A 5 1.52 -0.41 -29.60
N ALA A 6 1.37 -1.51 -28.87
CA ALA A 6 2.41 -2.02 -27.99
C ALA A 6 3.69 -2.42 -28.75
N GLU A 7 3.53 -3.07 -29.94
CA GLU A 7 4.65 -3.41 -30.82
C GLU A 7 5.39 -2.17 -31.33
N VAL A 8 4.64 -1.16 -31.79
CA VAL A 8 5.22 0.11 -32.25
C VAL A 8 5.93 0.85 -31.10
N ALA A 9 5.30 0.90 -29.93
CA ALA A 9 5.89 1.52 -28.75
C ALA A 9 7.18 0.79 -28.30
N ALA A 10 7.16 -0.56 -28.34
CA ALA A 10 8.33 -1.36 -28.02
C ALA A 10 9.50 -1.07 -28.99
N ALA A 11 9.21 -0.98 -30.30
CA ALA A 11 10.22 -0.73 -31.31
C ALA A 11 10.82 0.69 -31.25
N GLN A 12 10.01 1.69 -30.88
CA GLN A 12 10.43 3.10 -30.92
C GLN A 12 10.95 3.64 -29.58
N LEU A 13 10.41 3.17 -28.46
CA LEU A 13 10.66 3.74 -27.14
C LEU A 13 11.55 2.86 -26.25
N GLY A 14 11.71 1.57 -26.57
CA GLY A 14 12.45 0.62 -25.75
C GLY A 14 11.96 0.59 -24.30
N PRO A 15 10.66 0.34 -24.03
CA PRO A 15 10.11 0.40 -22.66
C PRO A 15 10.74 -0.65 -21.76
N TYR A 16 10.70 -0.37 -20.47
CA TYR A 16 11.20 -1.25 -19.40
C TYR A 16 12.72 -1.50 -19.45
N PRO A 17 13.55 -0.45 -19.49
CA PRO A 17 15.00 -0.61 -19.33
C PRO A 17 15.30 -1.08 -17.89
N SER A 18 16.44 -1.74 -17.70
CA SER A 18 16.88 -2.17 -16.38
C SER A 18 17.87 -1.16 -15.78
N LEU A 19 17.37 -0.12 -15.13
CA LEU A 19 18.21 0.84 -14.42
C LEU A 19 18.72 0.29 -13.08
N PRO A 20 19.90 0.69 -12.58
CA PRO A 20 20.35 0.39 -11.22
C PRO A 20 19.35 0.88 -10.17
N GLY A 21 19.16 0.13 -9.08
CA GLY A 21 18.15 0.44 -8.05
C GLY A 21 18.16 1.87 -7.52
N PRO A 22 19.32 2.44 -7.09
CA PRO A 22 19.39 3.81 -6.60
C PRO A 22 19.05 4.88 -7.67
N GLU A 23 19.43 4.61 -8.93
CA GLU A 23 19.11 5.50 -10.05
C GLU A 23 17.61 5.42 -10.38
N LEU A 24 17.07 4.21 -10.46
CA LEU A 24 15.65 3.97 -10.69
C LEU A 24 14.79 4.66 -9.62
N ARG A 25 15.13 4.54 -8.34
CA ARG A 25 14.39 5.21 -7.25
C ARG A 25 14.33 6.71 -7.42
N ARG A 26 15.48 7.36 -7.72
CA ARG A 26 15.52 8.82 -7.94
C ARG A 26 14.71 9.24 -9.16
N ALA A 27 14.91 8.53 -10.28
CA ALA A 27 14.22 8.84 -11.53
C ALA A 27 12.70 8.59 -11.43
N ALA A 28 12.28 7.48 -10.81
CA ALA A 28 10.87 7.16 -10.60
C ALA A 28 10.19 8.14 -9.65
N ARG A 29 10.84 8.51 -8.51
CA ARG A 29 10.35 9.54 -7.60
C ARG A 29 10.08 10.87 -8.34
N ALA A 30 11.02 11.30 -9.17
CA ALA A 30 10.87 12.53 -9.96
C ALA A 30 9.79 12.38 -11.04
N ALA A 31 9.78 11.28 -11.82
CA ALA A 31 8.81 11.07 -12.90
C ALA A 31 7.37 10.94 -12.39
N MET A 32 7.18 10.33 -11.22
CA MET A 32 5.88 10.22 -10.56
C MET A 32 5.45 11.53 -9.89
N GLY A 33 6.34 12.50 -9.73
CA GLY A 33 6.08 13.76 -9.03
C GLY A 33 5.69 13.53 -7.57
N VAL A 34 6.44 12.67 -6.86
CA VAL A 34 6.18 12.38 -5.44
C VAL A 34 6.36 13.65 -4.61
N LEU A 35 5.29 14.03 -3.91
CA LEU A 35 5.29 15.25 -3.11
C LEU A 35 6.04 15.06 -1.79
N ASP A 36 6.78 16.08 -1.36
CA ASP A 36 7.40 16.13 -0.03
C ASP A 36 6.38 16.68 0.97
N LEU A 37 5.62 15.78 1.59
CA LEU A 37 4.58 16.08 2.54
C LEU A 37 5.01 15.74 3.97
N ALA A 38 4.37 16.39 4.94
CA ALA A 38 4.55 16.09 6.36
C ALA A 38 3.19 15.98 7.06
N ALA A 39 3.14 15.19 8.14
CA ALA A 39 1.98 15.15 9.02
C ALA A 39 2.00 16.39 9.93
N GLY A 40 1.37 17.47 9.48
CA GLY A 40 1.29 18.74 10.22
C GLY A 40 0.10 18.80 11.19
N ASP A 41 0.28 19.46 12.33
CA ASP A 41 -0.79 19.65 13.34
C ASP A 41 -1.47 18.30 13.70
N VAL A 42 -0.67 17.34 14.14
CA VAL A 42 -1.19 16.03 14.54
C VAL A 42 -2.02 16.17 15.81
N ARG A 43 -3.21 15.58 15.79
CA ARG A 43 -4.17 15.58 16.92
C ARG A 43 -4.58 14.16 17.26
N VAL A 44 -4.78 13.90 18.54
CA VAL A 44 -5.49 12.73 19.04
C VAL A 44 -6.96 13.11 19.14
N GLU A 45 -7.77 12.58 18.24
CA GLU A 45 -9.22 12.87 18.20
C GLU A 45 -9.97 12.04 19.24
N ARG A 46 -9.56 10.78 19.39
CA ARG A 46 -10.14 9.84 20.38
C ARG A 46 -9.11 8.83 20.82
N SER A 47 -9.27 8.31 22.04
CA SER A 47 -8.52 7.16 22.55
C SER A 47 -9.50 6.13 23.07
N TRP A 48 -9.15 4.83 22.92
CA TRP A 48 -9.97 3.71 23.42
C TRP A 48 -9.10 2.54 23.84
N THR A 49 -9.74 1.58 24.49
CA THR A 49 -9.15 0.25 24.74
C THR A 49 -10.05 -0.82 24.16
N ASP A 50 -9.45 -1.84 23.55
CA ASP A 50 -10.14 -3.01 23.03
C ASP A 50 -9.39 -4.26 23.49
N GLY A 51 -9.87 -4.87 24.58
CA GLY A 51 -9.21 -5.99 25.21
C GLY A 51 -7.78 -5.65 25.66
N ASP A 52 -6.83 -6.26 24.99
CA ASP A 52 -5.38 -6.11 25.18
C ASP A 52 -4.74 -4.98 24.36
N LEU A 53 -5.53 -4.26 23.57
CA LEU A 53 -5.07 -3.15 22.74
C LEU A 53 -5.45 -1.79 23.35
N ALA A 54 -4.54 -0.83 23.17
CA ALA A 54 -4.81 0.60 23.24
C ALA A 54 -4.85 1.16 21.82
N GLY A 55 -5.86 1.99 21.54
CA GLY A 55 -6.07 2.61 20.24
C GLY A 55 -6.18 4.13 20.36
N GLU A 56 -5.68 4.83 19.36
CA GLU A 56 -5.86 6.26 19.14
C GLU A 56 -6.37 6.52 17.73
N GLU A 57 -7.40 7.35 17.58
CA GLU A 57 -7.72 7.96 16.31
C GLU A 57 -6.91 9.26 16.22
N LEU A 58 -6.00 9.28 15.25
CA LEU A 58 -5.18 10.44 14.97
C LEU A 58 -5.73 11.19 13.75
N SER A 59 -5.49 12.51 13.70
CA SER A 59 -5.65 13.28 12.48
C SER A 59 -4.51 14.24 12.24
N TRP A 60 -4.20 14.54 10.98
CA TRP A 60 -3.20 15.54 10.59
C TRP A 60 -3.53 16.21 9.27
N SER A 61 -2.92 17.36 9.02
CA SER A 61 -2.96 18.02 7.71
C SER A 61 -1.72 17.66 6.91
N VAL A 62 -1.90 17.43 5.61
CA VAL A 62 -0.79 17.33 4.63
C VAL A 62 -0.64 18.59 3.79
N GLY A 63 -1.30 19.69 4.21
CA GLY A 63 -1.23 20.98 3.52
C GLY A 63 -2.31 21.22 2.47
N PHE A 64 -3.14 20.21 2.16
CA PHE A 64 -4.27 20.32 1.24
C PHE A 64 -5.39 19.33 1.56
N GLY A 65 -6.61 19.67 1.15
CA GLY A 65 -7.80 18.82 1.32
C GLY A 65 -8.21 18.61 2.77
N PRO A 66 -9.10 17.65 3.03
CA PRO A 66 -9.49 17.29 4.40
C PRO A 66 -8.33 16.64 5.15
N ARG A 67 -8.39 16.67 6.49
CA ARG A 67 -7.38 16.02 7.35
C ARG A 67 -7.34 14.52 7.08
N THR A 68 -6.14 13.95 7.06
CA THR A 68 -5.96 12.50 7.09
C THR A 68 -6.30 12.00 8.48
N HIS A 69 -7.17 11.00 8.58
CA HIS A 69 -7.39 10.25 9.81
C HIS A 69 -6.66 8.90 9.74
N ALA A 70 -6.17 8.45 10.88
CA ALA A 70 -5.51 7.15 11.01
C ALA A 70 -5.89 6.50 12.34
N TYR A 71 -5.86 5.16 12.39
CA TYR A 71 -5.85 4.45 13.66
C TYR A 71 -4.42 4.06 14.02
N LEU A 72 -4.02 4.39 15.25
CA LEU A 72 -2.80 3.93 15.88
C LEU A 72 -3.18 2.89 16.92
N LEU A 73 -2.66 1.67 16.77
CA LEU A 73 -2.95 0.53 17.63
C LEU A 73 -1.66 0.02 18.26
N ARG A 74 -1.70 -0.37 19.54
CA ARG A 74 -0.56 -0.96 20.23
C ARG A 74 -1.02 -1.88 21.36
N PRO A 75 -0.20 -2.82 21.83
CA PRO A 75 -0.48 -3.53 23.07
C PRO A 75 -0.61 -2.55 24.24
N ARG A 76 -1.66 -2.69 25.05
CA ARG A 76 -1.97 -1.75 26.14
C ARG A 76 -0.89 -1.70 27.21
N ASP A 77 -0.36 -2.86 27.57
CA ASP A 77 0.55 -2.99 28.72
C ASP A 77 2.04 -3.08 28.28
N ALA A 78 2.34 -2.68 27.04
CA ALA A 78 3.70 -2.72 26.54
C ALA A 78 4.60 -1.67 27.22
N ALA A 79 5.75 -2.12 27.71
CA ALA A 79 6.79 -1.26 28.26
C ALA A 79 7.90 -1.04 27.21
N GLY A 80 8.25 0.23 26.97
CA GLY A 80 9.33 0.61 26.06
C GLY A 80 8.93 0.70 24.59
N PRO A 81 9.89 1.06 23.70
CA PRO A 81 9.66 1.14 22.27
C PRO A 81 9.39 -0.23 21.66
N LEU A 82 8.38 -0.30 20.78
CA LEU A 82 8.05 -1.46 19.98
C LEU A 82 8.37 -1.19 18.50
N PRO A 83 8.59 -2.24 17.68
CA PRO A 83 8.67 -2.07 16.24
C PRO A 83 7.36 -1.48 15.69
N GLY A 84 7.49 -0.55 14.74
CA GLY A 84 6.36 0.10 14.09
C GLY A 84 6.01 -0.55 12.75
N VAL A 85 4.73 -0.56 12.40
CA VAL A 85 4.28 -0.99 11.08
C VAL A 85 3.24 -0.02 10.52
N VAL A 86 3.47 0.48 9.31
CA VAL A 86 2.43 1.16 8.53
C VAL A 86 1.59 0.10 7.83
N ALA A 87 0.35 -0.07 8.25
CA ALA A 87 -0.62 -1.00 7.66
C ALA A 87 -1.47 -0.28 6.61
N LEU A 88 -1.40 -0.74 5.37
CA LEU A 88 -1.95 -0.04 4.22
C LEU A 88 -3.17 -0.77 3.65
N HIS A 89 -4.33 -0.10 3.64
CA HIS A 89 -5.57 -0.66 3.13
C HIS A 89 -5.56 -0.81 1.62
N CYS A 90 -6.29 -1.82 1.11
CA CYS A 90 -6.46 -2.07 -0.32
C CYS A 90 -7.35 -1.00 -0.99
N HIS A 91 -7.31 -0.98 -2.33
CA HIS A 91 -8.31 -0.25 -3.13
C HIS A 91 -9.71 -0.84 -2.87
N GLY A 92 -9.87 -2.15 -3.05
CA GLY A 92 -11.06 -2.93 -2.70
C GLY A 92 -12.33 -2.58 -3.47
N GLY A 93 -12.27 -1.65 -4.43
CA GLY A 93 -13.45 -1.10 -5.11
C GLY A 93 -14.31 -0.20 -4.21
N MET A 94 -13.84 0.14 -3.01
CA MET A 94 -14.56 0.89 -1.99
C MET A 94 -13.71 2.07 -1.53
N LYS A 95 -14.17 3.30 -1.80
CA LYS A 95 -13.51 4.56 -1.41
C LYS A 95 -14.22 5.30 -0.28
N TRP A 96 -15.45 4.89 0.03
CA TRP A 96 -16.19 5.43 1.17
C TRP A 96 -15.44 5.28 2.48
N VAL A 97 -14.80 4.14 2.68
CA VAL A 97 -13.92 3.81 3.82
C VAL A 97 -12.49 3.51 3.36
N GLY A 98 -11.56 3.74 4.24
CA GLY A 98 -10.13 3.43 4.02
C GLY A 98 -9.60 2.48 5.09
N LYS A 99 -9.08 3.02 6.18
CA LYS A 99 -8.50 2.30 7.31
C LYS A 99 -9.44 1.29 7.97
N GLU A 100 -10.75 1.52 7.93
CA GLU A 100 -11.76 0.62 8.50
C GLU A 100 -11.79 -0.74 7.83
N LYS A 101 -11.27 -0.88 6.61
CA LYS A 101 -11.12 -2.18 5.94
C LYS A 101 -10.18 -3.11 6.69
N ILE A 102 -9.18 -2.56 7.38
CA ILE A 102 -8.06 -3.30 7.96
C ILE A 102 -7.89 -3.12 9.45
N ALA A 103 -8.58 -2.17 10.05
CA ALA A 103 -8.47 -1.84 11.47
C ALA A 103 -9.84 -1.59 12.09
N ASP A 104 -10.02 -2.04 13.33
CA ASP A 104 -11.15 -1.68 14.16
C ASP A 104 -10.81 -0.41 14.94
N GLY A 105 -11.74 0.55 14.88
CA GLY A 105 -11.71 1.78 15.61
C GLY A 105 -12.47 1.69 16.94
N PRO A 106 -12.79 2.85 17.56
CA PRO A 106 -13.52 2.88 18.81
C PRO A 106 -14.93 2.30 18.67
N SER A 107 -15.30 1.44 19.60
CA SER A 107 -16.57 0.69 19.58
C SER A 107 -17.80 1.52 19.94
N VAL A 108 -17.65 2.77 20.40
CA VAL A 108 -18.76 3.59 20.91
C VAL A 108 -18.78 4.94 20.17
N PRO A 109 -19.92 5.36 19.64
CA PRO A 109 -21.27 4.77 19.72
C PRO A 109 -21.60 3.82 18.56
N SER A 110 -20.64 3.33 17.79
CA SER A 110 -20.90 2.52 16.60
C SER A 110 -21.06 1.02 16.90
N PRO A 111 -22.03 0.32 16.31
CA PRO A 111 -22.25 -1.12 16.49
C PRO A 111 -21.29 -2.00 15.68
N GLY A 112 -19.99 -1.72 15.68
CA GLY A 112 -18.99 -2.47 14.88
C GLY A 112 -18.88 -2.01 13.42
N PRO A 113 -18.07 -2.71 12.59
CA PRO A 113 -17.90 -2.37 11.18
C PRO A 113 -19.19 -2.55 10.40
N SER A 114 -19.44 -1.66 9.42
CA SER A 114 -20.61 -1.77 8.54
C SER A 114 -20.61 -3.10 7.78
N LEU A 115 -21.78 -3.51 7.27
CA LEU A 115 -21.90 -4.75 6.49
C LEU A 115 -20.99 -4.75 5.27
N GLU A 116 -20.77 -3.59 4.65
CA GLU A 116 -19.88 -3.43 3.50
C GLU A 116 -18.42 -3.68 3.89
N VAL A 117 -17.98 -3.16 5.02
CA VAL A 117 -16.63 -3.40 5.56
C VAL A 117 -16.46 -4.89 5.92
N GLN A 118 -17.47 -5.51 6.55
CA GLN A 118 -17.43 -6.94 6.86
C GLN A 118 -17.27 -7.78 5.60
N ARG A 119 -18.06 -7.52 4.55
CA ARG A 119 -17.95 -8.23 3.25
C ARG A 119 -16.58 -8.06 2.60
N VAL A 120 -15.99 -6.87 2.67
CA VAL A 120 -14.63 -6.62 2.14
C VAL A 120 -13.62 -7.42 2.95
N ARG A 121 -13.73 -7.43 4.29
CA ARG A 121 -12.84 -8.22 5.15
C ARG A 121 -12.96 -9.71 4.89
N GLU A 122 -14.17 -10.24 4.78
CA GLU A 122 -14.42 -11.67 4.45
C GLU A 122 -13.77 -12.04 3.12
N ARG A 123 -13.99 -11.24 2.09
CA ARG A 123 -13.47 -11.49 0.75
C ARG A 123 -11.95 -11.37 0.66
N LEU A 124 -11.35 -10.35 1.29
CA LEU A 124 -9.96 -9.96 1.06
C LEU A 124 -9.03 -10.26 2.23
N TYR A 125 -9.54 -10.32 3.46
CA TYR A 125 -8.72 -10.37 4.68
C TYR A 125 -9.09 -11.53 5.62
N GLY A 126 -9.84 -12.53 5.13
CA GLY A 126 -10.27 -13.66 5.96
C GLY A 126 -11.14 -13.26 7.14
N GLY A 127 -11.96 -12.21 7.00
CA GLY A 127 -12.86 -11.69 8.03
C GLY A 127 -12.19 -10.84 9.11
N ARG A 128 -10.87 -10.58 9.03
CA ARG A 128 -10.09 -9.94 10.11
C ARG A 128 -9.80 -8.46 9.86
N ALA A 129 -9.75 -7.68 10.93
CA ALA A 129 -9.05 -6.40 11.00
C ALA A 129 -7.56 -6.70 11.24
N TYR A 130 -6.80 -6.98 10.19
CA TYR A 130 -5.43 -7.50 10.34
C TYR A 130 -4.47 -6.55 11.06
N ALA A 131 -4.73 -5.24 11.04
CA ALA A 131 -3.94 -4.27 11.78
C ALA A 131 -4.06 -4.46 13.29
N ASN A 132 -5.26 -4.83 13.81
CA ASN A 132 -5.44 -5.15 15.21
C ASN A 132 -4.70 -6.44 15.59
N GLU A 133 -4.76 -7.47 14.74
CA GLU A 133 -4.03 -8.72 14.97
C GLU A 133 -2.51 -8.50 14.97
N LEU A 134 -2.02 -7.68 14.05
CA LEU A 134 -0.60 -7.30 14.01
C LEU A 134 -0.19 -6.54 15.28
N ALA A 135 -1.02 -5.63 15.77
CA ALA A 135 -0.77 -4.94 17.03
C ALA A 135 -0.70 -5.91 18.23
N ARG A 136 -1.59 -6.94 18.29
CA ARG A 136 -1.54 -8.00 19.30
C ARG A 136 -0.23 -8.81 19.28
N ARG A 137 0.44 -8.86 18.13
CA ARG A 137 1.78 -9.48 17.98
C ARG A 137 2.93 -8.61 18.52
N GLY A 138 2.63 -7.47 19.15
CA GLY A 138 3.61 -6.60 19.79
C GLY A 138 4.20 -5.54 18.88
N PHE A 139 3.41 -4.99 17.95
CA PHE A 139 3.77 -3.87 17.12
C PHE A 139 2.97 -2.60 17.48
N VAL A 140 3.56 -1.43 17.20
CA VAL A 140 2.80 -0.19 17.06
C VAL A 140 2.36 -0.10 15.62
N VAL A 141 1.07 -0.14 15.36
CA VAL A 141 0.51 -0.20 13.99
C VAL A 141 -0.20 1.10 13.67
N LEU A 142 0.20 1.77 12.60
CA LEU A 142 -0.47 2.95 12.05
C LEU A 142 -1.22 2.56 10.77
N ALA A 143 -2.54 2.74 10.76
CA ALA A 143 -3.40 2.50 9.60
C ALA A 143 -3.97 3.84 9.10
N PRO A 144 -3.33 4.53 8.12
CA PRO A 144 -3.77 5.81 7.61
C PRO A 144 -4.75 5.67 6.44
N ASP A 145 -5.71 6.58 6.36
CA ASP A 145 -6.39 6.89 5.10
C ASP A 145 -5.43 7.58 4.12
N VAL A 146 -5.76 7.57 2.85
CA VAL A 146 -4.98 8.20 1.78
C VAL A 146 -5.90 8.90 0.79
N LEU A 147 -5.38 9.80 0.00
CA LEU A 147 -6.11 10.52 -1.05
C LEU A 147 -7.12 9.62 -1.77
N THR A 148 -8.36 10.04 -1.84
CA THR A 148 -9.57 9.41 -2.38
C THR A 148 -10.25 8.38 -1.48
N TRP A 149 -9.67 7.95 -0.36
CA TRP A 149 -10.28 6.99 0.57
C TRP A 149 -10.58 7.56 1.94
N GLY A 150 -11.67 7.09 2.54
CA GLY A 150 -12.04 7.40 3.92
C GLY A 150 -12.14 8.88 4.20
N SER A 151 -11.39 9.38 5.18
CA SER A 151 -11.34 10.80 5.54
C SER A 151 -10.78 11.71 4.43
N ARG A 152 -10.05 11.13 3.48
CA ARG A 152 -9.43 11.83 2.34
C ARG A 152 -10.25 11.76 1.05
N ARG A 153 -11.51 11.27 1.12
CA ARG A 153 -12.40 11.17 -0.03
C ARG A 153 -12.87 12.53 -0.54
N PHE A 154 -13.17 12.61 -1.83
CA PHE A 154 -13.72 13.82 -2.43
C PHE A 154 -15.21 14.01 -2.08
N PRO A 155 -15.69 15.25 -1.95
CA PRO A 155 -17.11 15.55 -1.77
C PRO A 155 -17.84 15.42 -3.13
N LEU A 156 -18.34 14.23 -3.45
CA LEU A 156 -18.99 13.96 -4.75
C LEU A 156 -20.51 14.20 -4.72
N GLY A 157 -21.05 14.78 -3.63
CA GLY A 157 -22.49 15.06 -3.50
C GLY A 157 -23.32 13.79 -3.28
N VAL A 158 -22.70 12.70 -2.87
CA VAL A 158 -23.34 11.41 -2.58
C VAL A 158 -22.92 10.98 -1.18
N ASP A 159 -23.89 10.74 -0.30
CA ASP A 159 -23.66 10.45 1.13
C ASP A 159 -23.99 8.99 1.52
N GLU A 160 -24.08 8.10 0.54
CA GLU A 160 -24.31 6.67 0.75
C GLU A 160 -23.14 5.84 0.21
N PRO A 161 -22.68 4.79 0.93
CA PRO A 161 -21.45 4.03 0.57
C PRO A 161 -21.44 3.50 -0.86
N GLY A 162 -22.43 2.72 -1.26
CA GLY A 162 -22.46 2.08 -2.58
C GLY A 162 -22.52 3.06 -3.76
N PRO A 163 -23.48 4.01 -3.77
CA PRO A 163 -23.54 5.09 -4.76
C PRO A 163 -22.28 5.95 -4.78
N TYR A 164 -21.69 6.25 -3.60
CA TYR A 164 -20.44 6.98 -3.52
C TYR A 164 -19.30 6.22 -4.20
N ASP A 165 -19.15 4.94 -3.94
CA ASP A 165 -18.08 4.12 -4.50
C ASP A 165 -18.16 4.02 -6.03
N ALA A 166 -19.39 4.00 -6.58
CA ALA A 166 -19.60 4.07 -8.03
C ALA A 166 -19.15 5.43 -8.59
N ALA A 167 -19.61 6.54 -7.99
CA ALA A 167 -19.22 7.90 -8.40
C ALA A 167 -17.70 8.11 -8.25
N ALA A 168 -17.09 7.59 -7.18
CA ALA A 168 -15.66 7.71 -6.91
C ALA A 168 -14.81 6.90 -7.88
N ARG A 169 -15.32 5.77 -8.39
CA ARG A 169 -14.68 5.01 -9.46
C ARG A 169 -14.65 5.83 -10.75
N ASP A 170 -15.77 6.40 -11.12
CA ASP A 170 -15.85 7.24 -12.31
C ASP A 170 -15.05 8.55 -12.17
N HIS A 171 -14.90 9.05 -10.94
CA HIS A 171 -14.12 10.26 -10.66
C HIS A 171 -12.59 10.00 -10.68
N GLU A 172 -12.12 8.77 -10.60
CA GLU A 172 -10.68 8.47 -10.50
C GLU A 172 -9.88 8.98 -11.71
N HIS A 173 -10.44 8.91 -12.92
CA HIS A 173 -9.79 9.48 -14.10
C HIS A 173 -9.65 11.01 -14.05
N VAL A 174 -10.57 11.69 -13.35
CA VAL A 174 -10.48 13.14 -13.12
C VAL A 174 -9.30 13.43 -12.20
N VAL A 175 -9.18 12.67 -11.09
CA VAL A 175 -8.05 12.79 -10.16
C VAL A 175 -6.72 12.57 -10.90
N ALA A 176 -6.61 11.50 -11.70
CA ALA A 176 -5.41 11.20 -12.47
C ALA A 176 -5.03 12.33 -13.44
N LYS A 177 -6.01 12.93 -14.15
CA LYS A 177 -5.79 14.07 -15.05
C LYS A 177 -5.33 15.32 -14.32
N TYR A 178 -5.95 15.64 -13.17
CA TYR A 178 -5.53 16.78 -12.36
C TYR A 178 -4.09 16.60 -11.85
N CYS A 179 -3.76 15.43 -11.32
CA CYS A 179 -2.40 15.12 -10.90
C CYS A 179 -1.40 15.32 -12.06
N ALA A 180 -1.70 14.77 -13.24
CA ALA A 180 -0.84 14.91 -14.42
C ALA A 180 -0.67 16.37 -14.86
N ALA A 181 -1.75 17.17 -14.84
CA ALA A 181 -1.71 18.60 -15.16
C ALA A 181 -0.88 19.42 -14.16
N LEU A 182 -0.77 18.96 -12.92
CA LEU A 182 0.02 19.58 -11.85
C LEU A 182 1.48 19.08 -11.81
N GLY A 183 1.90 18.20 -12.72
CA GLY A 183 3.26 17.66 -12.75
C GLY A 183 3.50 16.54 -11.71
N THR A 184 2.46 15.96 -11.18
CA THR A 184 2.51 14.80 -10.29
C THR A 184 1.72 13.63 -10.89
N SER A 185 1.52 12.57 -10.12
CA SER A 185 0.64 11.47 -10.48
C SER A 185 -0.22 11.07 -9.27
N PHE A 186 -1.30 10.34 -9.51
CA PHE A 186 -2.11 9.82 -8.40
C PHE A 186 -1.27 8.98 -7.44
N ALA A 187 -0.40 8.13 -7.98
CA ALA A 187 0.57 7.37 -7.18
C ALA A 187 1.58 8.26 -6.45
N GLY A 188 2.03 9.35 -7.08
CA GLY A 188 2.98 10.29 -6.48
C GLY A 188 2.41 11.02 -5.27
N VAL A 189 1.15 11.45 -5.35
CA VAL A 189 0.46 12.08 -4.21
C VAL A 189 0.23 11.06 -3.09
N ALA A 190 -0.27 9.86 -3.42
CA ALA A 190 -0.49 8.81 -2.42
C ALA A 190 0.81 8.40 -1.72
N ALA A 191 1.91 8.26 -2.47
CA ALA A 191 3.23 7.97 -1.89
C ALA A 191 3.71 9.08 -0.96
N GLY A 192 3.50 10.36 -1.31
CA GLY A 192 3.83 11.49 -0.44
C GLY A 192 3.07 11.46 0.89
N GLU A 193 1.77 11.14 0.86
CA GLU A 193 0.95 10.99 2.08
C GLU A 193 1.42 9.81 2.94
N ASP A 194 1.76 8.67 2.34
CA ASP A 194 2.26 7.50 3.04
C ASP A 194 3.66 7.73 3.63
N LEU A 195 4.54 8.44 2.93
CA LEU A 195 5.84 8.86 3.44
C LEU A 195 5.69 9.75 4.67
N ALA A 196 4.73 10.69 4.64
CA ALA A 196 4.42 11.54 5.79
C ALA A 196 3.92 10.72 7.00
N ALA A 197 3.06 9.73 6.77
CA ALA A 197 2.56 8.82 7.80
C ALA A 197 3.69 7.95 8.40
N ALA A 198 4.58 7.41 7.56
CA ALA A 198 5.73 6.63 8.00
C ALA A 198 6.74 7.47 8.81
N ALA A 199 7.02 8.69 8.37
CA ALA A 199 7.87 9.64 9.08
C ALA A 199 7.28 10.00 10.45
N TYR A 200 5.97 10.25 10.53
CA TYR A 200 5.27 10.47 11.80
C TYR A 200 5.40 9.26 12.73
N LEU A 201 5.11 8.04 12.25
CA LEU A 201 5.23 6.83 13.06
C LEU A 201 6.64 6.68 13.63
N ARG A 202 7.65 6.90 12.82
CA ARG A 202 9.07 6.82 13.20
C ARG A 202 9.48 7.89 14.22
N SER A 203 8.84 9.06 14.20
CA SER A 203 9.15 10.16 15.13
C SER A 203 8.63 9.92 16.55
N ARG A 204 7.79 8.93 16.77
CA ARG A 204 7.21 8.62 18.08
C ARG A 204 8.25 8.00 19.01
N PRO A 205 8.32 8.42 20.28
CA PRO A 205 9.29 7.89 21.25
C PRO A 205 9.01 6.43 21.67
N ASP A 206 7.79 5.94 21.44
CA ASP A 206 7.35 4.57 21.73
C ASP A 206 7.51 3.62 20.53
N VAL A 207 8.15 4.08 19.44
CA VAL A 207 8.36 3.32 18.20
C VAL A 207 9.85 3.17 17.92
N GLY A 208 10.25 1.93 17.62
CA GLY A 208 11.60 1.58 17.15
C GLY A 208 11.70 1.57 15.62
N THR A 209 12.23 0.48 15.07
CA THR A 209 12.34 0.27 13.62
C THR A 209 10.96 0.18 12.97
N VAL A 210 10.81 0.68 11.73
CA VAL A 210 9.53 0.74 11.02
C VAL A 210 9.54 -0.09 9.75
N GLY A 211 8.50 -0.89 9.55
CA GLY A 211 8.18 -1.61 8.32
C GLY A 211 6.79 -1.25 7.79
N CYS A 212 6.40 -1.84 6.68
CA CYS A 212 5.05 -1.68 6.13
C CYS A 212 4.51 -2.97 5.51
N VAL A 213 3.18 -3.06 5.44
CA VAL A 213 2.46 -4.19 4.83
C VAL A 213 1.18 -3.72 4.18
N GLY A 214 0.84 -4.31 3.04
CA GLY A 214 -0.43 -4.06 2.38
C GLY A 214 -0.81 -5.10 1.35
N LEU A 215 -2.12 -5.19 1.11
CA LEU A 215 -2.72 -6.01 0.06
C LEU A 215 -3.14 -5.12 -1.12
N SER A 216 -2.93 -5.58 -2.37
CA SER A 216 -3.51 -4.92 -3.55
C SER A 216 -3.08 -3.45 -3.64
N GLY A 217 -3.99 -2.50 -3.72
CA GLY A 217 -3.66 -1.07 -3.64
C GLY A 217 -2.83 -0.69 -2.40
N GLY A 218 -3.00 -1.37 -1.26
CA GLY A 218 -2.12 -1.26 -0.10
C GLY A 218 -0.74 -1.86 -0.34
N GLY A 219 -0.66 -2.95 -1.11
CA GLY A 219 0.60 -3.54 -1.56
C GLY A 219 1.38 -2.62 -2.51
N LEU A 220 0.67 -1.93 -3.42
CA LEU A 220 1.26 -0.88 -4.25
C LEU A 220 1.89 0.23 -3.39
N ARG A 221 1.13 0.73 -2.41
CA ARG A 221 1.59 1.75 -1.47
C ARG A 221 2.79 1.26 -0.64
N ALA A 222 2.77 -0.01 -0.18
CA ALA A 222 3.91 -0.61 0.52
C ALA A 222 5.16 -0.68 -0.36
N ALA A 223 5.03 -1.06 -1.63
CA ALA A 223 6.13 -1.08 -2.58
C ALA A 223 6.71 0.33 -2.82
N LEU A 224 5.86 1.36 -2.94
CA LEU A 224 6.30 2.76 -3.09
C LEU A 224 6.99 3.27 -1.82
N LEU A 225 6.48 2.96 -0.63
CA LEU A 225 7.18 3.25 0.62
C LEU A 225 8.55 2.58 0.64
N GLY A 226 8.62 1.28 0.28
CA GLY A 226 9.89 0.57 0.18
C GLY A 226 10.88 1.17 -0.81
N ALA A 227 10.39 1.70 -1.93
CA ALA A 227 11.23 2.33 -2.93
C ALA A 227 11.72 3.73 -2.51
N PHE A 228 10.90 4.52 -1.83
CA PHE A 228 11.14 5.96 -1.62
C PHE A 228 11.50 6.35 -0.19
N ASP A 229 11.29 5.48 0.79
CA ASP A 229 11.73 5.69 2.18
C ASP A 229 12.99 4.85 2.49
N PRO A 230 14.17 5.48 2.60
CA PRO A 230 15.41 4.74 2.89
C PRO A 230 15.43 4.13 4.30
N ASP A 231 14.60 4.62 5.21
CA ASP A 231 14.51 4.15 6.59
C ASP A 231 13.46 3.04 6.79
N MET A 232 12.76 2.65 5.73
CA MET A 232 11.80 1.55 5.77
C MET A 232 12.55 0.20 5.86
N ARG A 233 12.53 -0.47 7.01
CA ARG A 233 13.35 -1.65 7.30
C ARG A 233 12.83 -2.95 6.71
N ALA A 234 11.53 -3.12 6.61
CA ALA A 234 10.92 -4.33 6.08
C ALA A 234 9.64 -3.99 5.31
N VAL A 235 9.42 -4.63 4.17
CA VAL A 235 8.26 -4.38 3.31
C VAL A 235 7.58 -5.70 2.93
N VAL A 236 6.26 -5.77 3.14
CA VAL A 236 5.43 -6.88 2.68
C VAL A 236 4.45 -6.39 1.63
N VAL A 237 4.51 -6.97 0.43
CA VAL A 237 3.63 -6.68 -0.70
C VAL A 237 2.79 -7.91 -1.00
N ALA A 238 1.49 -7.88 -0.67
CA ALA A 238 0.59 -8.99 -0.92
C ALA A 238 -0.26 -8.75 -2.18
N ALA A 239 -0.28 -9.73 -3.08
CA ALA A 239 -1.10 -9.79 -4.30
C ALA A 239 -1.10 -8.47 -5.11
N MET A 240 0.08 -7.96 -5.44
CA MET A 240 0.23 -6.68 -6.17
C MET A 240 1.43 -6.64 -7.12
N VAL A 241 2.10 -7.76 -7.35
CA VAL A 241 3.33 -7.76 -8.16
C VAL A 241 3.17 -8.64 -9.40
N SER A 242 3.26 -8.01 -10.56
CA SER A 242 3.29 -8.62 -11.88
C SER A 242 4.07 -7.70 -12.83
N SER A 243 4.66 -8.23 -13.89
CA SER A 243 5.29 -7.40 -14.92
C SER A 243 4.23 -6.64 -15.71
N TYR A 244 4.45 -5.35 -15.95
CA TYR A 244 3.59 -4.54 -16.83
C TYR A 244 3.46 -5.14 -18.24
N ARG A 245 4.53 -5.75 -18.74
CA ARG A 245 4.55 -6.40 -20.07
C ARG A 245 3.44 -7.43 -20.24
N ASP A 246 3.21 -8.21 -19.19
CA ASP A 246 2.22 -9.28 -19.18
C ASP A 246 0.80 -8.77 -18.84
N MET A 247 0.68 -7.51 -18.44
CA MET A 247 -0.60 -6.88 -18.07
C MET A 247 -1.23 -6.04 -19.19
N ILE A 248 -0.49 -5.74 -20.27
CA ILE A 248 -0.98 -4.89 -21.35
C ILE A 248 -2.24 -5.45 -22.00
N ASP A 249 -2.33 -6.77 -22.17
CA ASP A 249 -3.48 -7.42 -22.78
C ASP A 249 -4.49 -7.89 -21.74
N GLY A 250 -5.62 -7.18 -21.64
CA GLY A 250 -6.77 -7.56 -20.82
C GLY A 250 -6.67 -7.32 -19.33
N TYR A 251 -5.64 -6.60 -18.85
CA TYR A 251 -5.48 -6.32 -17.42
C TYR A 251 -5.40 -4.83 -17.09
N VAL A 252 -5.04 -3.96 -18.02
CA VAL A 252 -4.87 -2.51 -17.76
C VAL A 252 -6.15 -1.88 -17.20
N GLU A 253 -7.29 -2.20 -17.79
CA GLU A 253 -8.60 -1.65 -17.40
C GLU A 253 -9.11 -2.16 -16.05
N LYS A 254 -8.54 -3.24 -15.50
CA LYS A 254 -8.93 -3.79 -14.21
C LYS A 254 -8.33 -3.04 -13.03
N HIS A 255 -7.36 -2.17 -13.28
CA HIS A 255 -6.55 -1.55 -12.25
C HIS A 255 -6.80 -0.04 -12.10
N THR A 256 -6.51 0.44 -10.90
CA THR A 256 -6.48 1.86 -10.56
C THR A 256 -5.40 2.61 -11.36
N TRP A 257 -5.63 3.88 -11.63
CA TRP A 257 -4.64 4.79 -12.19
C TRP A 257 -3.35 4.91 -11.36
N MET A 258 -3.39 4.56 -10.08
CA MET A 258 -2.17 4.51 -9.25
C MET A 258 -1.14 3.51 -9.76
N LEU A 259 -1.57 2.40 -10.38
CA LEU A 259 -0.65 1.39 -10.89
C LEU A 259 0.07 1.84 -12.18
N TRP A 260 -0.47 2.84 -12.87
CA TRP A 260 0.02 3.30 -14.17
C TRP A 260 0.57 4.74 -14.12
N PRO A 261 1.57 5.03 -13.26
CA PRO A 261 2.14 6.38 -13.21
C PRO A 261 2.83 6.73 -14.53
N PRO A 262 2.51 7.89 -15.12
CA PRO A 262 3.10 8.31 -16.39
C PRO A 262 4.63 8.33 -16.33
N GLY A 263 5.27 7.76 -17.35
CA GLY A 263 6.72 7.77 -17.52
C GLY A 263 7.47 6.63 -16.82
N LEU A 264 6.88 5.90 -15.87
CA LEU A 264 7.56 4.77 -15.22
C LEU A 264 8.02 3.69 -16.21
N PRO A 265 7.24 3.28 -17.23
CA PRO A 265 7.69 2.31 -18.22
C PRO A 265 8.93 2.69 -19.01
N ARG A 266 9.31 3.97 -19.03
CA ARG A 266 10.58 4.42 -19.65
C ARG A 266 11.79 4.32 -18.72
N LEU A 267 11.57 4.00 -17.46
CA LEU A 267 12.61 3.89 -16.43
C LEU A 267 12.83 2.45 -15.98
N GLY A 268 11.80 1.61 -16.03
CA GLY A 268 11.82 0.21 -15.63
C GLY A 268 10.42 -0.41 -15.67
N ASP A 269 10.36 -1.69 -15.39
CA ASP A 269 9.10 -2.40 -15.14
C ASP A 269 8.68 -2.24 -13.68
N TRP A 270 7.43 -2.54 -13.35
CA TRP A 270 6.93 -2.47 -11.98
C TRP A 270 7.75 -3.31 -10.99
N PRO A 271 8.12 -4.57 -11.29
CA PRO A 271 9.00 -5.37 -10.43
C PRO A 271 10.38 -4.74 -10.18
N ASP A 272 10.92 -4.00 -11.15
CA ASP A 272 12.18 -3.27 -10.95
C ASP A 272 12.06 -2.24 -9.84
N LEU A 273 10.95 -1.48 -9.78
CA LEU A 273 10.72 -0.48 -8.75
C LEU A 273 10.45 -1.15 -7.38
N VAL A 274 9.67 -2.24 -7.34
CA VAL A 274 9.44 -3.04 -6.13
C VAL A 274 10.77 -3.52 -5.53
N ALA A 275 11.70 -3.99 -6.37
CA ALA A 275 13.00 -4.49 -5.98
C ALA A 275 14.09 -3.41 -5.87
N ALA A 276 13.79 -2.16 -6.22
CA ALA A 276 14.79 -1.07 -6.23
C ALA A 276 15.37 -0.78 -4.83
N ARG A 277 14.73 -1.30 -3.77
CA ARG A 277 15.18 -1.21 -2.39
C ARG A 277 16.28 -2.20 -2.01
N ALA A 278 16.59 -3.20 -2.85
CA ALA A 278 17.62 -4.19 -2.55
C ALA A 278 18.93 -3.52 -2.06
N PRO A 279 19.57 -4.05 -1.00
CA PRO A 279 19.36 -5.35 -0.34
C PRO A 279 18.40 -5.33 0.86
N GLU A 280 17.63 -4.28 1.09
CA GLU A 280 16.73 -4.19 2.24
C GLU A 280 15.60 -5.24 2.18
N PRO A 281 15.15 -5.83 3.31
CA PRO A 281 14.21 -6.94 3.36
C PRO A 281 12.88 -6.70 2.64
N LEU A 282 12.50 -7.61 1.75
CA LEU A 282 11.27 -7.61 0.96
C LEU A 282 10.59 -8.97 0.97
N MET A 283 9.31 -9.02 1.35
CA MET A 283 8.45 -10.19 1.11
C MET A 283 7.41 -9.85 0.04
N VAL A 284 7.26 -10.73 -0.95
CA VAL A 284 6.18 -10.65 -1.95
C VAL A 284 5.33 -11.92 -1.84
N GLN A 285 4.03 -11.74 -1.68
CA GLN A 285 3.07 -12.83 -1.66
C GLN A 285 2.25 -12.86 -2.95
N TYR A 286 2.37 -13.91 -3.72
CA TYR A 286 1.68 -14.15 -4.99
C TYR A 286 0.46 -15.02 -4.77
N ALA A 287 -0.68 -14.62 -5.35
CA ALA A 287 -1.95 -15.35 -5.33
C ALA A 287 -2.18 -15.96 -6.71
N LEU A 288 -2.03 -17.27 -6.88
CA LEU A 288 -2.02 -17.94 -8.20
C LEU A 288 -3.37 -17.93 -8.91
N ARG A 289 -4.49 -17.77 -8.18
CA ARG A 289 -5.84 -17.63 -8.76
C ARG A 289 -6.32 -16.18 -8.80
N ASP A 290 -5.39 -15.23 -8.85
CA ASP A 290 -5.70 -13.81 -8.92
C ASP A 290 -6.18 -13.42 -10.32
N GLU A 291 -7.42 -12.93 -10.44
CA GLU A 291 -8.00 -12.51 -11.70
C GLU A 291 -7.53 -11.12 -12.14
N LEU A 292 -6.80 -10.40 -11.27
CA LEU A 292 -6.28 -9.06 -11.55
C LEU A 292 -4.86 -9.10 -12.10
N PHE A 293 -4.11 -10.16 -11.84
CA PHE A 293 -2.71 -10.29 -12.23
C PHE A 293 -2.48 -11.64 -12.93
N PRO A 294 -1.88 -11.67 -14.14
CA PRO A 294 -1.60 -12.92 -14.84
C PRO A 294 -0.45 -13.68 -14.18
N GLU A 295 -0.58 -14.99 -14.01
CA GLU A 295 0.49 -15.83 -13.47
C GLU A 295 1.82 -15.71 -14.23
N PRO A 296 1.87 -15.68 -15.58
CA PRO A 296 3.13 -15.45 -16.30
C PRO A 296 3.81 -14.15 -15.89
N GLY A 297 3.05 -13.08 -15.67
CA GLY A 297 3.57 -11.80 -15.21
C GLY A 297 4.08 -11.84 -13.77
N MET A 298 3.43 -12.60 -12.88
CA MET A 298 3.93 -12.84 -11.52
C MET A 298 5.27 -13.60 -11.54
N ARG A 299 5.38 -14.64 -12.35
CA ARG A 299 6.63 -15.43 -12.48
C ARG A 299 7.77 -14.62 -13.07
N ARG A 300 7.51 -13.83 -14.11
CA ARG A 300 8.48 -12.88 -14.65
C ARG A 300 8.92 -11.88 -13.59
N ALA A 301 7.98 -11.30 -12.86
CA ALA A 301 8.27 -10.35 -11.78
C ALA A 301 9.14 -10.97 -10.69
N HIS A 302 8.84 -12.20 -10.29
CA HIS A 302 9.65 -12.95 -9.33
C HIS A 302 11.10 -13.10 -9.79
N THR A 303 11.31 -13.59 -11.02
CA THR A 303 12.65 -13.72 -11.60
C THR A 303 13.41 -12.38 -11.64
N MET A 304 12.74 -11.29 -12.01
CA MET A 304 13.34 -9.96 -12.02
C MET A 304 13.75 -9.50 -10.62
N ILE A 305 12.92 -9.79 -9.61
CA ILE A 305 13.23 -9.44 -8.22
C ILE A 305 14.39 -10.31 -7.70
N GLU A 306 14.38 -11.62 -7.93
CA GLU A 306 15.49 -12.51 -7.56
C GLU A 306 16.82 -12.02 -8.13
N GLU A 307 16.84 -11.59 -9.38
CA GLU A 307 18.05 -11.06 -10.01
C GLU A 307 18.56 -9.79 -9.29
N ARG A 308 17.65 -8.91 -8.84
CA ARG A 308 18.00 -7.73 -8.05
C ARG A 308 18.56 -8.07 -6.66
N TYR A 309 18.07 -9.17 -6.08
CA TYR A 309 18.49 -9.65 -4.76
C TYR A 309 19.60 -10.73 -4.81
N ARG A 310 20.21 -10.97 -5.97
CA ARG A 310 21.22 -12.03 -6.15
C ARG A 310 22.38 -11.96 -5.15
N GLU A 311 22.79 -10.75 -4.75
CA GLU A 311 23.85 -10.53 -3.77
C GLU A 311 23.39 -10.61 -2.30
N ALA A 312 22.06 -10.61 -2.08
CA ALA A 312 21.44 -10.70 -0.77
C ALA A 312 20.16 -11.57 -0.83
N PRO A 313 20.25 -12.84 -1.23
CA PRO A 313 19.07 -13.68 -1.49
C PRO A 313 18.19 -13.87 -0.25
N ASP A 314 18.77 -13.90 0.95
CA ASP A 314 18.04 -14.04 2.22
C ASP A 314 17.21 -12.79 2.60
N ALA A 315 17.39 -11.69 1.87
CA ALA A 315 16.61 -10.47 2.06
C ALA A 315 15.32 -10.44 1.23
N TYR A 316 15.15 -11.35 0.27
CA TYR A 316 13.93 -11.49 -0.51
C TYR A 316 13.22 -12.80 -0.20
N GLU A 317 11.94 -12.73 0.11
CA GLU A 317 11.09 -13.90 0.31
C GLU A 317 9.88 -13.84 -0.61
N ALA A 318 9.66 -14.90 -1.39
CA ALA A 318 8.49 -15.09 -2.25
C ALA A 318 7.57 -16.17 -1.67
N VAL A 319 6.34 -15.80 -1.40
CA VAL A 319 5.30 -16.74 -0.95
C VAL A 319 4.31 -16.97 -2.08
N TRP A 320 4.14 -18.23 -2.49
CA TRP A 320 3.20 -18.64 -3.53
C TRP A 320 2.03 -19.37 -2.90
N ALA A 321 0.80 -18.93 -3.19
CA ALA A 321 -0.39 -19.54 -2.65
C ALA A 321 -1.46 -19.75 -3.74
N ASP A 322 -2.07 -20.94 -3.76
CA ASP A 322 -3.18 -21.26 -4.67
C ASP A 322 -4.51 -20.71 -4.11
N VAL A 323 -4.62 -19.39 -4.12
CA VAL A 323 -5.75 -18.63 -3.58
C VAL A 323 -6.15 -17.50 -4.53
N PRO A 324 -7.39 -17.00 -4.44
CA PRO A 324 -7.80 -15.79 -5.15
C PRO A 324 -7.12 -14.54 -4.58
N HIS A 325 -7.36 -13.39 -5.23
CA HIS A 325 -6.88 -12.07 -4.79
C HIS A 325 -7.28 -11.77 -3.34
N SER A 326 -6.41 -12.04 -2.38
CA SER A 326 -6.68 -11.88 -0.95
C SER A 326 -5.39 -11.85 -0.12
N PHE A 327 -5.50 -11.43 1.12
CA PHE A 327 -4.51 -11.55 2.19
C PHE A 327 -5.19 -12.29 3.34
N ASP A 328 -5.39 -13.59 3.17
CA ASP A 328 -6.08 -14.45 4.11
C ASP A 328 -5.29 -14.64 5.41
N VAL A 329 -5.92 -15.30 6.38
CA VAL A 329 -5.34 -15.50 7.71
C VAL A 329 -3.96 -16.15 7.65
N THR A 330 -3.78 -17.20 6.85
CA THR A 330 -2.49 -17.91 6.75
C THR A 330 -1.38 -16.98 6.26
N ARG A 331 -1.65 -16.16 5.23
CA ARG A 331 -0.65 -15.25 4.69
C ARG A 331 -0.40 -14.04 5.58
N GLN A 332 -1.41 -13.61 6.34
CA GLN A 332 -1.24 -12.62 7.41
C GLN A 332 -0.26 -13.13 8.46
N GLU A 333 -0.46 -14.34 8.96
CA GLU A 333 0.41 -14.94 9.98
C GLU A 333 1.87 -15.06 9.47
N GLN A 334 2.07 -15.54 8.24
CA GLN A 334 3.40 -15.59 7.62
C GLN A 334 4.06 -14.20 7.53
N ALA A 335 3.30 -13.19 7.11
CA ALA A 335 3.78 -11.82 7.02
C ALA A 335 4.13 -11.24 8.41
N PHE A 336 3.31 -11.52 9.43
CA PHE A 336 3.54 -11.04 10.79
C PHE A 336 4.79 -11.68 11.42
N ASP A 337 4.96 -12.98 11.25
CA ASP A 337 6.14 -13.69 11.73
C ASP A 337 7.41 -13.19 11.04
N TRP A 338 7.35 -12.97 9.73
CA TRP A 338 8.45 -12.41 8.97
C TRP A 338 8.80 -10.98 9.39
N LEU A 339 7.80 -10.09 9.57
CA LEU A 339 8.00 -8.74 10.08
C LEU A 339 8.61 -8.77 11.49
N ALA A 340 8.17 -9.70 12.35
CA ALA A 340 8.72 -9.85 13.69
C ALA A 340 10.20 -10.21 13.66
N GLN A 341 10.62 -11.09 12.77
CA GLN A 341 12.02 -11.48 12.60
C GLN A 341 12.89 -10.32 12.10
N ARG A 342 12.37 -9.45 11.25
CA ARG A 342 13.10 -8.35 10.60
C ARG A 342 13.10 -7.04 11.38
N LEU A 343 12.12 -6.83 12.25
CA LEU A 343 11.94 -5.55 12.98
C LEU A 343 12.22 -5.65 14.48
N LYS A 344 12.24 -6.85 15.07
CA LYS A 344 12.54 -7.07 16.50
C LYS A 344 14.00 -7.47 16.75
N ALA A 345 14.80 -7.59 15.68
CA ALA A 345 16.20 -7.96 15.75
C ALA A 345 17.11 -6.80 16.19
#